data_adc1a7fa23df2a482d82116783605690
#
_entry.id   adc1a7fa23df2a482d82116783605690
#
_cell.length_a   1.000
_cell.length_b   1.000
_cell.length_c   1.000
_cell.angle_alpha   90.00
_cell.angle_beta   90.00
_cell.angle_gamma   90.00
#
_symmetry.space_group_name_H-M   'P 1'
#
loop_
_entity.id
_entity.type
_entity.pdbx_description
1 polymer ?
#
loop_
_entity_poly.entity_id
_entity_poly.type
_entity_poly.pdbx_seq_one_letter_code
_entity_poly.pdbx_strand_id
1 'polypeptide(L)'
;SVHRHPLEVSARASEAGDGSALVVVVATEGSTYVRPGAMAVFGADDTQTGWLSGGCLEPEIARRARHAVAGGYLDAMDIDTRDDEDLFAGSAVGCRGRLHLSLLPLDRLPGWASLVQAWWQGAGPLSLRVTGDGVVSARAGDAVRTWTLPVAASAAADVAGELVVPLPPRVAIFGAGPETRMLVAWLRQLGWHVTVVERRARWIPDDEVADAWCIQSPEDALAALRPAPDAALVMHHHFEHDREALVALAETAIPFIGLLGPV
;
A
#
# COMPACT_ATOMS: atom_id res chain seq x y z
N SER A 1 -11.35 -11.19 4.22
CA SER A 1 -10.64 -9.90 4.08
C SER A 1 -9.73 -9.97 2.88
N VAL A 2 -9.96 -9.13 1.89
CA VAL A 2 -9.03 -8.98 0.77
C VAL A 2 -7.83 -8.21 1.32
N HIS A 3 -6.66 -8.83 1.38
CA HIS A 3 -5.44 -8.12 1.76
C HIS A 3 -5.22 -6.99 0.75
N ARG A 4 -5.08 -5.79 1.28
CA ARG A 4 -4.84 -4.58 0.48
C ARG A 4 -3.49 -4.00 0.86
N HIS A 5 -3.02 -3.03 0.10
CA HIS A 5 -1.83 -2.30 0.47
C HIS A 5 -1.98 -1.70 1.88
N PRO A 6 -0.97 -1.76 2.77
CA PRO A 6 -1.09 -1.21 4.14
C PRO A 6 -1.55 0.24 4.20
N LEU A 7 -1.19 1.08 3.21
CA LEU A 7 -1.70 2.46 3.13
C LEU A 7 -3.22 2.52 2.97
N GLU A 8 -3.82 1.67 2.13
CA GLU A 8 -5.28 1.66 1.99
C GLU A 8 -5.98 1.23 3.28
N VAL A 9 -5.40 0.26 3.99
CA VAL A 9 -5.91 -0.17 5.30
C VAL A 9 -5.77 0.96 6.32
N SER A 10 -4.63 1.67 6.33
CA SER A 10 -4.41 2.82 7.21
C SER A 10 -5.39 3.96 6.95
N ALA A 11 -5.76 4.20 5.68
CA ALA A 11 -6.74 5.22 5.33
C ALA A 11 -8.12 4.89 5.92
N ARG A 12 -8.58 3.66 5.78
CA ARG A 12 -9.86 3.21 6.36
C ARG A 12 -9.85 3.27 7.88
N ALA A 13 -8.78 2.80 8.49
CA ALA A 13 -8.62 2.84 9.94
C ALA A 13 -8.65 4.28 10.47
N SER A 14 -7.99 5.21 9.78
CA SER A 14 -8.03 6.63 10.12
C SER A 14 -9.43 7.24 10.01
N GLU A 15 -10.20 6.87 8.98
CA GLU A 15 -11.59 7.32 8.83
C GLU A 15 -12.53 6.70 9.87
N ALA A 16 -12.31 5.44 10.21
CA ALA A 16 -13.12 4.74 11.19
C ALA A 16 -12.82 5.20 12.63
N GLY A 17 -11.65 5.76 12.90
CA GLY A 17 -11.21 6.08 14.25
C GLY A 17 -11.15 4.83 15.15
N ASP A 18 -10.67 3.71 14.60
CA ASP A 18 -10.76 2.39 15.21
C ASP A 18 -9.61 2.07 16.18
N GLY A 19 -8.76 3.06 16.49
CA GLY A 19 -7.63 2.87 17.40
C GLY A 19 -6.48 2.09 16.78
N SER A 20 -6.28 2.21 15.47
CA SER A 20 -5.16 1.59 14.76
C SER A 20 -3.92 2.48 14.71
N ALA A 21 -2.76 1.85 14.55
CA ALA A 21 -1.49 2.53 14.29
C ALA A 21 -0.89 2.09 12.95
N LEU A 22 -0.30 3.04 12.24
CA LEU A 22 0.60 2.79 11.12
C LEU A 22 2.03 2.72 11.65
N VAL A 23 2.71 1.63 11.38
CA VAL A 23 4.12 1.45 11.70
C VAL A 23 4.91 1.44 10.41
N VAL A 24 5.93 2.29 10.34
CA VAL A 24 6.77 2.45 9.15
C VAL A 24 8.24 2.22 9.48
N VAL A 25 8.95 1.55 8.58
CA VAL A 25 10.40 1.38 8.66
C VAL A 25 11.05 2.63 8.05
N VAL A 26 11.65 3.45 8.86
CA VAL A 26 12.29 4.70 8.42
C VAL A 26 13.74 4.51 8.01
N ALA A 27 14.43 3.55 8.62
CA ALA A 27 15.81 3.20 8.27
C ALA A 27 16.10 1.74 8.62
N THR A 28 17.12 1.18 7.96
CA THR A 28 17.63 -0.17 8.23
C THR A 28 19.15 -0.19 8.16
N GLU A 29 19.78 -1.07 8.93
CA GLU A 29 21.22 -1.35 8.88
C GLU A 29 21.45 -2.87 8.75
N GLY A 30 22.44 -3.27 7.96
CA GLY A 30 22.79 -4.68 7.77
C GLY A 30 21.73 -5.49 7.02
N SER A 31 21.62 -6.78 7.33
CA SER A 31 20.68 -7.70 6.67
C SER A 31 19.34 -7.73 7.40
N THR A 32 18.31 -7.16 6.81
CA THR A 32 16.97 -7.05 7.36
C THR A 32 15.94 -7.75 6.50
N TYR A 33 14.83 -8.19 7.12
CA TYR A 33 13.70 -8.83 6.43
C TYR A 33 13.02 -7.86 5.45
N VAL A 34 12.94 -6.59 5.81
CA VAL A 34 12.30 -5.52 5.03
C VAL A 34 13.29 -4.37 4.76
N ARG A 35 12.90 -3.47 3.89
CA ARG A 35 13.67 -2.25 3.53
C ARG A 35 12.97 -1.01 4.07
N PRO A 36 13.65 0.15 4.13
CA PRO A 36 13.01 1.43 4.41
C PRO A 36 11.80 1.65 3.48
N GLY A 37 10.70 2.15 4.05
CA GLY A 37 9.43 2.27 3.37
C GLY A 37 8.47 1.09 3.55
N ALA A 38 8.93 -0.04 4.09
CA ALA A 38 8.04 -1.11 4.53
C ALA A 38 7.14 -0.62 5.67
N MET A 39 5.91 -1.12 5.69
CA MET A 39 4.92 -0.67 6.65
C MET A 39 3.94 -1.77 7.01
N ALA A 40 3.34 -1.62 8.20
CA ALA A 40 2.24 -2.45 8.66
C ALA A 40 1.23 -1.61 9.43
N VAL A 41 -0.03 -2.03 9.41
CA VAL A 41 -1.10 -1.47 10.24
C VAL A 41 -1.43 -2.46 11.33
N PHE A 42 -1.45 -2.00 12.57
CA PHE A 42 -1.84 -2.75 13.75
C PHE A 42 -3.15 -2.19 14.30
N GLY A 43 -4.20 -3.00 14.29
CA GLY A 43 -5.52 -2.64 14.80
C GLY A 43 -5.66 -2.86 16.31
N ALA A 44 -6.69 -2.25 16.89
CA ALA A 44 -7.02 -2.40 18.32
C ALA A 44 -7.49 -3.83 18.66
N ASP A 45 -8.01 -4.55 17.68
CA ASP A 45 -8.54 -5.92 17.77
C ASP A 45 -7.49 -7.01 17.45
N ASP A 46 -6.21 -6.69 17.60
CA ASP A 46 -5.08 -7.55 17.26
C ASP A 46 -4.99 -7.91 15.75
N THR A 47 -5.70 -7.21 14.90
CA THR A 47 -5.54 -7.36 13.46
C THR A 47 -4.23 -6.73 12.98
N GLN A 48 -3.65 -7.34 11.96
CA GLN A 48 -2.41 -6.86 11.34
C GLN A 48 -2.53 -6.94 9.82
N THR A 49 -2.05 -5.90 9.16
CA THR A 49 -1.86 -5.88 7.71
C THR A 49 -0.46 -5.40 7.38
N GLY A 50 0.28 -6.20 6.63
CA GLY A 50 1.71 -5.99 6.38
C GLY A 50 2.61 -6.72 7.37
N TRP A 51 3.89 -6.88 7.02
CA TRP A 51 4.89 -7.61 7.79
C TRP A 51 6.19 -6.83 7.84
N LEU A 52 6.83 -6.80 9.01
CA LEU A 52 8.06 -6.05 9.25
C LEU A 52 9.25 -6.96 9.60
N SER A 53 8.99 -8.17 10.09
CA SER A 53 10.05 -9.06 10.59
C SER A 53 9.83 -10.55 10.28
N GLY A 54 8.81 -10.91 9.54
CA GLY A 54 8.48 -12.32 9.30
C GLY A 54 7.85 -13.04 10.50
N GLY A 55 7.36 -12.34 11.49
CA GLY A 55 6.54 -12.87 12.58
C GLY A 55 7.18 -12.84 13.97
N CYS A 56 8.49 -12.70 14.08
CA CYS A 56 9.18 -12.81 15.38
C CYS A 56 9.06 -11.54 16.24
N LEU A 57 9.02 -10.36 15.63
CA LEU A 57 8.99 -9.06 16.32
C LEU A 57 7.60 -8.42 16.36
N GLU A 58 6.67 -8.90 15.55
CA GLU A 58 5.32 -8.36 15.43
C GLU A 58 4.59 -8.26 16.77
N PRO A 59 4.65 -9.24 17.71
CA PRO A 59 3.97 -9.13 19.00
C PRO A 59 4.44 -7.90 19.81
N GLU A 60 5.74 -7.64 19.83
CA GLU A 60 6.30 -6.48 20.54
C GLU A 60 5.95 -5.17 19.83
N ILE A 61 6.03 -5.14 18.51
CA ILE A 61 5.62 -3.98 17.70
C ILE A 61 4.13 -3.69 17.94
N ALA A 62 3.27 -4.70 17.92
CA ALA A 62 1.84 -4.56 18.19
C ALA A 62 1.57 -3.99 19.59
N ARG A 63 2.29 -4.47 20.61
CA ARG A 63 2.18 -3.97 21.98
C ARG A 63 2.52 -2.48 22.06
N ARG A 64 3.64 -2.08 21.44
CA ARG A 64 4.09 -0.67 21.40
C ARG A 64 3.11 0.19 20.60
N ALA A 65 2.60 -0.30 19.47
CA ALA A 65 1.59 0.39 18.66
C ALA A 65 0.32 0.70 19.48
N ARG A 66 -0.20 -0.27 20.23
CA ARG A 66 -1.35 -0.05 21.12
C ARG A 66 -1.08 1.01 22.19
N HIS A 67 0.11 1.02 22.77
CA HIS A 67 0.49 2.05 23.74
C HIS A 67 0.56 3.45 23.11
N ALA A 68 1.11 3.55 21.89
CA ALA A 68 1.17 4.82 21.16
C ALA A 68 -0.24 5.36 20.87
N VAL A 69 -1.16 4.49 20.45
CA VAL A 69 -2.57 4.85 20.22
C VAL A 69 -3.23 5.30 21.52
N ALA A 70 -3.13 4.52 22.59
CA ALA A 70 -3.74 4.84 23.88
C ALA A 70 -3.23 6.16 24.46
N GLY A 71 -1.95 6.46 24.29
CA GLY A 71 -1.34 7.72 24.73
C GLY A 71 -1.50 8.87 23.73
N GLY A 72 -1.87 8.58 22.49
CA GLY A 72 -2.00 9.57 21.41
C GLY A 72 -0.68 10.26 21.04
N TYR A 73 0.43 9.55 21.10
CA TYR A 73 1.77 10.07 20.84
C TYR A 73 2.47 9.29 19.70
N LEU A 74 3.41 9.96 19.05
CA LEU A 74 4.40 9.33 18.19
C LEU A 74 5.34 8.50 19.06
N ASP A 75 5.51 7.23 18.71
CA ASP A 75 6.52 6.38 19.32
C ASP A 75 7.55 5.91 18.27
N ALA A 76 8.71 5.46 18.73
CA ALA A 76 9.75 4.90 17.89
C ALA A 76 10.40 3.70 18.55
N MET A 77 10.72 2.72 17.74
CA MET A 77 11.42 1.51 18.16
C MET A 77 12.71 1.38 17.36
N ASP A 78 13.74 1.01 18.07
CA ASP A 78 15.02 0.61 17.51
C ASP A 78 15.23 -0.88 17.85
N ILE A 79 15.18 -1.73 16.84
CA ILE A 79 15.28 -3.17 17.00
C ILE A 79 16.59 -3.63 16.37
N ASP A 80 17.54 -4.03 17.22
CA ASP A 80 18.83 -4.59 16.81
C ASP A 80 18.81 -6.12 16.95
N THR A 81 18.88 -6.84 15.84
CA THR A 81 18.93 -8.31 15.80
C THR A 81 20.34 -8.86 15.62
N ARG A 82 21.37 -8.01 15.74
CA ARG A 82 22.79 -8.42 15.59
C ARG A 82 23.38 -9.01 16.86
N ASP A 83 22.86 -8.61 18.03
CA ASP A 83 23.36 -9.09 19.32
C ASP A 83 22.74 -10.44 19.69
N ASP A 84 23.62 -11.44 19.84
CA ASP A 84 23.24 -12.82 20.16
C ASP A 84 22.70 -13.00 21.59
N GLU A 85 22.73 -11.97 22.45
CA GLU A 85 22.30 -12.07 23.86
C GLU A 85 20.78 -12.14 24.04
N ASP A 86 19.99 -11.69 23.06
CA ASP A 86 18.53 -11.83 23.06
C ASP A 86 18.03 -13.17 22.47
N LEU A 87 18.94 -14.11 22.15
CA LEU A 87 18.64 -15.45 21.66
C LEU A 87 17.83 -16.32 22.64
N PHE A 88 17.63 -15.90 23.88
CA PHE A 88 16.80 -16.60 24.86
C PHE A 88 15.29 -16.57 24.55
N ALA A 89 14.84 -15.77 23.57
CA ALA A 89 13.46 -15.78 23.11
C ALA A 89 13.18 -16.86 22.04
N GLY A 90 14.12 -17.76 21.76
CA GLY A 90 13.89 -18.95 20.92
C GLY A 90 13.76 -18.71 19.42
N SER A 91 14.08 -17.53 18.94
CA SER A 91 14.07 -17.19 17.52
C SER A 91 15.49 -17.14 16.99
N ALA A 92 15.95 -18.21 16.33
CA ALA A 92 17.07 -18.18 15.44
C ALA A 92 16.69 -17.30 14.22
N VAL A 93 16.67 -15.97 14.40
CA VAL A 93 16.34 -15.03 13.35
C VAL A 93 17.54 -15.02 12.41
N GLY A 94 17.37 -15.48 11.18
CA GLY A 94 18.41 -15.48 10.16
C GLY A 94 18.83 -14.07 9.68
N CYS A 95 18.22 -13.02 10.24
CA CYS A 95 18.50 -11.63 9.92
C CYS A 95 19.43 -11.01 10.95
N ARG A 96 20.58 -10.51 10.52
CA ARG A 96 21.53 -9.75 11.35
C ARG A 96 21.52 -8.29 10.93
N GLY A 97 20.50 -7.55 11.40
CA GLY A 97 20.31 -6.16 11.02
C GLY A 97 19.66 -5.35 12.12
N ARG A 98 19.44 -4.08 11.82
CA ARG A 98 18.78 -3.13 12.72
C ARG A 98 17.63 -2.46 11.97
N LEU A 99 16.49 -2.34 12.62
CA LEU A 99 15.29 -1.68 12.12
C LEU A 99 14.97 -0.45 12.97
N HIS A 100 14.78 0.67 12.30
CA HIS A 100 14.26 1.89 12.92
C HIS A 100 12.81 2.07 12.51
N LEU A 101 11.90 2.02 13.48
CA LEU A 101 10.46 2.08 13.27
C LEU A 101 9.89 3.35 13.86
N SER A 102 8.98 4.02 13.12
CA SER A 102 8.10 5.06 13.67
C SER A 102 6.69 4.51 13.76
N LEU A 103 6.03 4.72 14.90
CA LEU A 103 4.69 4.23 15.21
C LEU A 103 3.75 5.43 15.29
N LEU A 104 2.81 5.49 14.37
CA LEU A 104 1.92 6.63 14.14
C LEU A 104 0.48 6.26 14.50
N PRO A 105 -0.10 6.82 15.58
CA PRO A 105 -1.52 6.62 15.87
C PRO A 105 -2.37 7.31 14.81
N LEU A 106 -3.17 6.55 14.07
CA LEU A 106 -3.94 7.05 12.92
C LEU A 106 -5.03 8.06 13.32
N ASP A 107 -5.57 7.95 14.52
CA ASP A 107 -6.56 8.88 15.08
C ASP A 107 -6.00 10.30 15.24
N ARG A 108 -4.68 10.44 15.27
CA ARG A 108 -3.97 11.72 15.39
C ARG A 108 -3.55 12.33 14.06
N LEU A 109 -3.94 11.71 12.95
CA LEU A 109 -3.61 12.14 11.60
C LEU A 109 -4.89 12.51 10.80
N PRO A 110 -5.67 13.52 11.21
CA PRO A 110 -6.88 13.91 10.48
C PRO A 110 -6.55 14.28 9.03
N GLY A 111 -7.31 13.74 8.08
CA GLY A 111 -7.10 13.92 6.65
C GLY A 111 -6.05 12.99 6.04
N TRP A 112 -5.51 12.04 6.79
CA TRP A 112 -4.61 11.00 6.28
C TRP A 112 -5.23 10.22 5.10
N ALA A 113 -6.48 9.82 5.24
CA ALA A 113 -7.18 9.08 4.19
C ALA A 113 -7.23 9.83 2.86
N SER A 114 -7.40 11.16 2.88
CA SER A 114 -7.39 11.98 1.66
C SER A 114 -6.04 11.96 0.94
N LEU A 115 -4.93 11.95 1.69
CA LEU A 115 -3.58 11.81 1.14
C LEU A 115 -3.37 10.45 0.48
N VAL A 116 -3.78 9.38 1.18
CA VAL A 116 -3.67 8.02 0.66
C VAL A 116 -4.56 7.86 -0.58
N GLN A 117 -5.74 8.45 -0.58
CA GLN A 117 -6.61 8.44 -1.75
C GLN A 117 -5.97 9.17 -2.95
N ALA A 118 -5.37 10.34 -2.74
CA ALA A 118 -4.65 11.06 -3.79
C ALA A 118 -3.50 10.20 -4.38
N TRP A 119 -2.71 9.56 -3.52
CA TRP A 119 -1.68 8.62 -3.93
C TRP A 119 -2.26 7.44 -4.72
N TRP A 120 -3.33 6.83 -4.23
CA TRP A 120 -3.98 5.70 -4.91
C TRP A 120 -4.53 6.07 -6.29
N GLN A 121 -5.08 7.27 -6.40
CA GLN A 121 -5.59 7.83 -7.66
C GLN A 121 -4.47 8.24 -8.64
N GLY A 122 -3.22 8.23 -8.19
CA GLY A 122 -2.08 8.49 -9.06
C GLY A 122 -1.64 9.95 -9.10
N ALA A 123 -1.99 10.77 -8.11
CA ALA A 123 -1.56 12.16 -8.03
C ALA A 123 -0.04 12.31 -7.89
N GLY A 124 0.64 11.31 -7.35
CA GLY A 124 2.09 11.25 -7.17
C GLY A 124 2.48 10.29 -6.04
N PRO A 125 3.77 9.97 -5.93
CA PRO A 125 4.28 9.16 -4.81
C PRO A 125 3.90 9.80 -3.47
N LEU A 126 3.67 8.97 -2.45
CA LEU A 126 3.42 9.44 -1.09
C LEU A 126 4.74 9.58 -0.36
N SER A 127 5.12 10.82 -0.03
CA SER A 127 6.25 11.09 0.87
C SER A 127 5.74 11.25 2.29
N LEU A 128 6.45 10.67 3.24
CA LEU A 128 6.19 10.79 4.67
C LEU A 128 7.49 11.17 5.36
N ARG A 129 7.44 12.23 6.16
CA ARG A 129 8.56 12.71 6.95
C ARG A 129 8.15 12.80 8.41
N VAL A 130 8.99 12.27 9.27
CA VAL A 130 8.83 12.33 10.74
C VAL A 130 10.06 13.00 11.32
N THR A 131 9.89 13.92 12.23
CA THR A 131 10.98 14.63 12.92
C THR A 131 11.02 14.26 14.39
N GLY A 132 12.19 14.40 15.01
CA GLY A 132 12.41 14.02 16.41
C GLY A 132 11.61 14.82 17.43
N ASP A 133 11.09 15.99 17.06
CA ASP A 133 10.21 16.84 17.86
C ASP A 133 8.71 16.54 17.67
N GLY A 134 8.37 15.48 16.94
CA GLY A 134 7.01 15.01 16.77
C GLY A 134 6.25 15.62 15.60
N VAL A 135 6.92 16.35 14.69
CA VAL A 135 6.27 16.83 13.47
C VAL A 135 6.23 15.70 12.45
N VAL A 136 5.03 15.42 11.97
CA VAL A 136 4.75 14.45 10.90
C VAL A 136 4.21 15.22 9.70
N SER A 137 4.84 15.10 8.56
CA SER A 137 4.36 15.71 7.32
C SER A 137 4.25 14.67 6.21
N ALA A 138 3.20 14.75 5.42
CA ALA A 138 2.99 13.86 4.29
C ALA A 138 2.48 14.63 3.07
N ARG A 139 2.84 14.12 1.88
CA ARG A 139 2.46 14.70 0.58
C ARG A 139 2.13 13.58 -0.41
N ALA A 140 1.09 13.80 -1.21
CA ALA A 140 0.81 13.02 -2.41
C ALA A 140 0.30 13.98 -3.50
N GLY A 141 1.10 14.21 -4.54
CA GLY A 141 0.85 15.28 -5.52
C GLY A 141 0.76 16.64 -4.84
N ASP A 142 -0.35 17.35 -5.05
CA ASP A 142 -0.60 18.67 -4.46
C ASP A 142 -1.20 18.60 -3.04
N ALA A 143 -1.65 17.42 -2.62
CA ALA A 143 -2.17 17.21 -1.28
C ALA A 143 -1.03 17.17 -0.26
N VAL A 144 -1.07 18.06 0.73
CA VAL A 144 -0.07 18.15 1.80
C VAL A 144 -0.78 18.22 3.14
N ARG A 145 -0.26 17.51 4.13
CA ARG A 145 -0.71 17.58 5.53
C ARG A 145 0.48 17.60 6.46
N THR A 146 0.30 18.28 7.58
CA THR A 146 1.29 18.33 8.67
C THR A 146 0.56 18.22 10.00
N TRP A 147 1.10 17.41 10.88
CA TRP A 147 0.59 17.19 12.23
C TRP A 147 1.72 17.34 13.23
N THR A 148 1.38 17.68 14.46
CA THR A 148 2.33 17.68 15.58
C THR A 148 1.78 16.78 16.66
N LEU A 149 2.53 15.74 16.99
CA LEU A 149 2.19 14.76 18.01
C LEU A 149 3.18 14.88 19.18
N PRO A 150 2.72 14.70 20.42
CA PRO A 150 3.68 14.48 21.50
C PRO A 150 4.51 13.23 21.20
N VAL A 151 5.77 13.26 21.59
CA VAL A 151 6.69 12.12 21.41
C VAL A 151 6.70 11.30 22.71
N ALA A 152 6.63 9.98 22.60
CA ALA A 152 6.69 9.10 23.74
C ALA A 152 8.04 9.26 24.49
N ALA A 153 8.00 9.27 25.82
CA ALA A 153 9.23 9.28 26.63
C ALA A 153 10.10 8.02 26.42
N SER A 154 9.46 6.92 25.96
CA SER A 154 10.11 5.65 25.61
C SER A 154 10.59 5.58 24.16
N ALA A 155 10.37 6.64 23.37
CA ALA A 155 10.76 6.64 21.97
C ALA A 155 12.29 6.58 21.85
N ALA A 156 12.75 5.75 20.90
CA ALA A 156 14.17 5.71 20.57
C ALA A 156 14.65 7.07 20.06
N ALA A 157 15.91 7.38 20.26
CA ALA A 157 16.47 8.70 19.93
C ALA A 157 16.34 9.06 18.43
N ASP A 158 16.29 8.07 17.55
CA ASP A 158 16.22 8.25 16.10
C ASP A 158 14.78 8.05 15.59
N VAL A 159 13.83 8.83 16.11
CA VAL A 159 12.45 8.90 15.62
C VAL A 159 12.39 9.44 14.19
N ALA A 160 13.34 10.28 13.82
CA ALA A 160 13.33 11.04 12.58
C ALA A 160 13.63 10.16 11.36
N GLY A 161 12.85 10.37 10.32
CA GLY A 161 13.07 9.69 9.04
C GLY A 161 12.20 10.26 7.93
N GLU A 162 12.60 9.98 6.72
CA GLU A 162 11.83 10.32 5.52
C GLU A 162 11.76 9.10 4.61
N LEU A 163 10.58 8.84 4.09
CA LEU A 163 10.37 7.76 3.15
C LEU A 163 9.47 8.19 2.01
N VAL A 164 9.63 7.54 0.87
CA VAL A 164 8.79 7.75 -0.31
C VAL A 164 8.21 6.41 -0.73
N VAL A 165 6.89 6.35 -0.77
CA VAL A 165 6.15 5.19 -1.28
C VAL A 165 5.80 5.47 -2.74
N PRO A 166 6.35 4.69 -3.69
CA PRO A 166 6.02 4.89 -5.11
C PRO A 166 4.53 4.66 -5.36
N LEU A 167 4.04 5.14 -6.48
CA LEU A 167 2.67 4.81 -6.91
C LEU A 167 2.48 3.29 -6.97
N PRO A 168 1.27 2.80 -6.64
CA PRO A 168 0.99 1.38 -6.79
C PRO A 168 1.08 0.99 -8.27
N PRO A 169 1.57 -0.21 -8.60
CA PRO A 169 1.52 -0.71 -9.97
C PRO A 169 0.09 -0.66 -10.50
N ARG A 170 -0.08 -0.26 -11.75
CA ARG A 170 -1.37 -0.07 -12.38
C ARG A 170 -1.56 -1.03 -13.53
N VAL A 171 -2.68 -1.72 -13.55
CA VAL A 171 -3.01 -2.63 -14.65
C VAL A 171 -4.38 -2.28 -15.25
N ALA A 172 -4.44 -2.26 -16.57
CA ALA A 172 -5.68 -2.18 -17.32
C ALA A 172 -6.03 -3.56 -17.89
N ILE A 173 -7.21 -4.07 -17.58
CA ILE A 173 -7.73 -5.33 -18.09
C ILE A 173 -8.83 -5.03 -19.10
N PHE A 174 -8.64 -5.47 -20.33
CA PHE A 174 -9.60 -5.33 -21.43
C PHE A 174 -10.40 -6.62 -21.55
N GLY A 175 -11.65 -6.55 -21.12
CA GLY A 175 -12.58 -7.68 -21.08
C GLY A 175 -12.97 -8.08 -19.64
N ALA A 176 -14.24 -8.39 -19.45
CA ALA A 176 -14.82 -8.76 -18.14
C ALA A 176 -15.31 -10.24 -18.16
N GLY A 177 -14.49 -11.15 -18.65
CA GLY A 177 -14.77 -12.59 -18.64
C GLY A 177 -14.75 -13.21 -17.24
N PRO A 178 -15.05 -14.51 -17.12
CA PRO A 178 -15.10 -15.20 -15.83
C PRO A 178 -13.79 -15.12 -15.03
N GLU A 179 -12.65 -15.15 -15.71
CA GLU A 179 -11.33 -15.13 -15.11
C GLU A 179 -10.96 -13.74 -14.60
N THR A 180 -11.50 -12.69 -15.20
CA THR A 180 -11.20 -11.29 -14.86
C THR A 180 -11.45 -11.02 -13.39
N ARG A 181 -12.56 -11.50 -12.86
CA ARG A 181 -12.95 -11.27 -11.46
C ARG A 181 -11.93 -11.86 -10.46
N MET A 182 -11.48 -13.09 -10.73
CA MET A 182 -10.45 -13.74 -9.89
C MET A 182 -9.12 -12.99 -9.99
N LEU A 183 -8.73 -12.63 -11.21
CA LEU A 183 -7.50 -11.91 -11.46
C LEU A 183 -7.49 -10.53 -10.79
N VAL A 184 -8.59 -9.79 -10.87
CA VAL A 184 -8.76 -8.51 -10.18
C VAL A 184 -8.57 -8.68 -8.67
N ALA A 185 -9.20 -9.69 -8.07
CA ALA A 185 -9.07 -9.96 -6.64
C ALA A 185 -7.62 -10.23 -6.24
N TRP A 186 -6.88 -11.02 -7.00
CA TRP A 186 -5.48 -11.32 -6.74
C TRP A 186 -4.57 -10.10 -6.90
N LEU A 187 -4.75 -9.34 -7.97
CA LEU A 187 -3.97 -8.11 -8.20
C LEU A 187 -4.22 -7.09 -7.09
N ARG A 188 -5.46 -6.94 -6.64
CA ARG A 188 -5.80 -6.10 -5.50
C ARG A 188 -5.13 -6.57 -4.18
N GLN A 189 -5.04 -7.89 -3.98
CA GLN A 189 -4.30 -8.46 -2.83
C GLN A 189 -2.81 -8.14 -2.87
N LEU A 190 -2.23 -8.05 -4.07
CA LEU A 190 -0.85 -7.64 -4.28
C LEU A 190 -0.62 -6.13 -4.13
N GLY A 191 -1.67 -5.35 -3.89
CA GLY A 191 -1.57 -3.89 -3.77
C GLY A 191 -1.53 -3.16 -5.11
N TRP A 192 -2.02 -3.78 -6.18
CA TRP A 192 -2.10 -3.17 -7.50
C TRP A 192 -3.40 -2.38 -7.67
N HIS A 193 -3.32 -1.29 -8.41
CA HIS A 193 -4.49 -0.55 -8.87
C HIS A 193 -5.01 -1.19 -10.17
N VAL A 194 -6.27 -1.60 -10.19
CA VAL A 194 -6.85 -2.36 -11.30
C VAL A 194 -8.00 -1.58 -11.94
N THR A 195 -7.86 -1.30 -13.23
CA THR A 195 -8.94 -0.76 -14.06
C THR A 195 -9.40 -1.82 -15.05
N VAL A 196 -10.70 -2.06 -15.13
CA VAL A 196 -11.29 -2.95 -16.14
C VAL A 196 -11.98 -2.12 -17.20
N VAL A 197 -11.64 -2.38 -18.47
CA VAL A 197 -12.21 -1.74 -19.65
C VAL A 197 -13.15 -2.74 -20.33
N GLU A 198 -14.45 -2.46 -20.28
CA GLU A 198 -15.47 -3.35 -20.87
C GLU A 198 -16.67 -2.53 -21.34
N ARG A 199 -16.88 -2.45 -22.66
CA ARG A 199 -17.99 -1.68 -23.20
C ARG A 199 -19.38 -2.34 -23.03
N ARG A 200 -19.40 -3.66 -22.78
CA ARG A 200 -20.64 -4.42 -22.60
C ARG A 200 -21.10 -4.33 -21.15
N ALA A 201 -21.90 -3.33 -20.81
CA ALA A 201 -22.34 -3.05 -19.45
C ALA A 201 -22.91 -4.29 -18.69
N ARG A 202 -23.54 -5.22 -19.43
CA ARG A 202 -24.06 -6.49 -18.86
C ARG A 202 -23.00 -7.42 -18.26
N TRP A 203 -21.72 -7.21 -18.58
CA TRP A 203 -20.61 -8.02 -18.07
C TRP A 203 -19.97 -7.40 -16.83
N ILE A 204 -20.36 -6.17 -16.48
CA ILE A 204 -19.88 -5.50 -15.26
C ILE A 204 -20.65 -6.10 -14.09
N PRO A 205 -19.95 -6.72 -13.13
CA PRO A 205 -20.62 -7.27 -11.95
C PRO A 205 -21.15 -6.14 -11.03
N ASP A 206 -22.21 -6.45 -10.29
CA ASP A 206 -22.79 -5.51 -9.31
C ASP A 206 -21.85 -5.23 -8.12
N ASP A 207 -20.83 -6.06 -7.92
CA ASP A 207 -19.84 -5.88 -6.88
C ASP A 207 -18.59 -5.14 -7.43
N GLU A 208 -18.27 -4.05 -6.82
CA GLU A 208 -17.08 -3.25 -7.13
C GLU A 208 -15.80 -3.95 -6.68
N VAL A 209 -15.30 -4.91 -7.46
CA VAL A 209 -14.04 -5.61 -7.17
C VAL A 209 -12.85 -4.83 -7.71
N ALA A 210 -12.97 -4.20 -8.89
CA ALA A 210 -11.93 -3.35 -9.48
C ALA A 210 -11.94 -1.94 -8.88
N ASP A 211 -10.82 -1.21 -9.02
CA ASP A 211 -10.71 0.19 -8.61
C ASP A 211 -11.52 1.12 -9.52
N ALA A 212 -11.59 0.77 -10.80
CA ALA A 212 -12.38 1.51 -11.79
C ALA A 212 -12.90 0.58 -12.88
N TRP A 213 -14.07 0.95 -13.41
CA TRP A 213 -14.71 0.34 -14.58
C TRP A 213 -14.87 1.39 -15.66
N CYS A 214 -14.31 1.13 -16.84
CA CYS A 214 -14.44 2.00 -18.01
C CYS A 214 -15.36 1.37 -19.03
N ILE A 215 -16.56 1.96 -19.22
CA ILE A 215 -17.52 1.53 -20.24
C ILE A 215 -17.27 2.34 -21.52
N GLN A 216 -16.12 2.14 -22.14
CA GLN A 216 -15.64 2.90 -23.29
C GLN A 216 -14.94 1.99 -24.29
N SER A 217 -14.61 2.52 -25.46
CA SER A 217 -13.71 1.85 -26.37
C SER A 217 -12.31 1.73 -25.76
N PRO A 218 -11.50 0.77 -26.18
CA PRO A 218 -10.10 0.68 -25.73
C PRO A 218 -9.32 1.97 -25.94
N GLU A 219 -9.49 2.62 -27.10
CA GLU A 219 -8.82 3.89 -27.44
C GLU A 219 -9.19 5.02 -26.48
N ASP A 220 -10.50 5.24 -26.25
CA ASP A 220 -10.99 6.28 -25.35
C ASP A 220 -10.56 6.01 -23.90
N ALA A 221 -10.62 4.77 -23.46
CA ALA A 221 -10.16 4.38 -22.14
C ALA A 221 -8.66 4.67 -21.95
N LEU A 222 -7.81 4.28 -22.90
CA LEU A 222 -6.37 4.54 -22.87
C LEU A 222 -6.06 6.04 -22.91
N ALA A 223 -6.83 6.83 -23.66
CA ALA A 223 -6.70 8.27 -23.70
C ALA A 223 -7.05 8.93 -22.35
N ALA A 224 -7.95 8.33 -21.56
CA ALA A 224 -8.42 8.86 -20.28
C ALA A 224 -7.60 8.40 -19.07
N LEU A 225 -6.97 7.20 -19.13
CA LEU A 225 -6.22 6.64 -18.01
C LEU A 225 -4.98 7.46 -17.66
N ARG A 226 -4.97 8.03 -16.47
CA ARG A 226 -3.83 8.78 -15.91
C ARG A 226 -3.63 8.42 -14.43
N PRO A 227 -2.42 8.07 -14.00
CA PRO A 227 -1.24 7.75 -14.84
C PRO A 227 -1.51 6.61 -15.81
N ALA A 228 -0.68 6.49 -16.85
CA ALA A 228 -0.74 5.36 -17.76
C ALA A 228 -0.51 4.02 -17.02
N PRO A 229 -1.18 2.93 -17.43
CA PRO A 229 -0.93 1.63 -16.83
C PRO A 229 0.51 1.13 -17.04
N ASP A 230 1.02 0.37 -16.07
CA ASP A 230 2.29 -0.35 -16.17
C ASP A 230 2.14 -1.66 -16.94
N ALA A 231 0.92 -2.18 -16.98
CA ALA A 231 0.59 -3.40 -17.70
C ALA A 231 -0.82 -3.33 -18.28
N ALA A 232 -1.02 -4.00 -19.40
CA ALA A 232 -2.32 -4.22 -20.01
C ALA A 232 -2.54 -5.71 -20.30
N LEU A 233 -3.73 -6.21 -20.00
CA LEU A 233 -4.13 -7.58 -20.29
C LEU A 233 -5.38 -7.57 -21.19
N VAL A 234 -5.32 -8.27 -22.30
CA VAL A 234 -6.42 -8.39 -23.26
C VAL A 234 -7.03 -9.77 -23.10
N MET A 235 -8.28 -9.85 -22.70
CA MET A 235 -8.94 -11.09 -22.34
C MET A 235 -10.47 -11.05 -22.51
N HIS A 236 -10.96 -10.45 -23.63
CA HIS A 236 -12.38 -10.51 -23.97
C HIS A 236 -12.82 -11.92 -24.42
N HIS A 237 -11.88 -12.75 -24.85
CA HIS A 237 -12.13 -14.03 -25.53
C HIS A 237 -13.02 -13.86 -26.77
N HIS A 238 -12.85 -12.74 -27.47
CA HIS A 238 -13.58 -12.38 -28.66
C HIS A 238 -12.64 -11.72 -29.68
N PHE A 239 -12.39 -12.36 -30.78
CA PHE A 239 -11.36 -11.95 -31.74
C PHE A 239 -11.40 -10.47 -32.12
N GLU A 240 -12.58 -9.92 -32.48
CA GLU A 240 -12.69 -8.52 -32.90
C GLU A 240 -12.41 -7.53 -31.75
N HIS A 241 -12.89 -7.84 -30.54
CA HIS A 241 -12.64 -7.00 -29.38
C HIS A 241 -11.18 -7.06 -28.92
N ASP A 242 -10.59 -8.25 -28.95
CA ASP A 242 -9.18 -8.43 -28.60
C ASP A 242 -8.28 -7.74 -29.63
N ARG A 243 -8.60 -7.85 -30.93
CA ARG A 243 -7.90 -7.14 -32.01
C ARG A 243 -7.97 -5.63 -31.83
N GLU A 244 -9.16 -5.07 -31.56
CA GLU A 244 -9.35 -3.65 -31.33
C GLU A 244 -8.52 -3.15 -30.15
N ALA A 245 -8.54 -3.87 -29.02
CA ALA A 245 -7.74 -3.53 -27.86
C ALA A 245 -6.24 -3.57 -28.16
N LEU A 246 -5.76 -4.61 -28.87
CA LEU A 246 -4.35 -4.73 -29.25
C LEU A 246 -3.90 -3.62 -30.20
N VAL A 247 -4.73 -3.21 -31.15
CA VAL A 247 -4.42 -2.09 -32.05
C VAL A 247 -4.27 -0.79 -31.26
N ALA A 248 -5.19 -0.50 -30.34
CA ALA A 248 -5.11 0.67 -29.49
C ALA A 248 -3.88 0.64 -28.56
N LEU A 249 -3.56 -0.53 -28.01
CA LEU A 249 -2.40 -0.72 -27.14
C LEU A 249 -1.06 -0.60 -27.88
N ALA A 250 -1.00 -0.97 -29.14
CA ALA A 250 0.21 -0.88 -29.96
C ALA A 250 0.70 0.57 -30.15
N GLU A 251 -0.19 1.54 -30.03
CA GLU A 251 0.13 2.97 -30.11
C GLU A 251 0.57 3.57 -28.74
N THR A 252 0.66 2.74 -27.69
CA THR A 252 1.02 3.17 -26.34
C THR A 252 2.45 2.80 -25.99
N ALA A 253 3.00 3.46 -24.95
CA ALA A 253 4.28 3.09 -24.35
C ALA A 253 4.14 2.15 -23.14
N ILE A 254 3.01 1.44 -23.00
CA ILE A 254 2.79 0.51 -21.88
C ILE A 254 3.82 -0.63 -21.97
N PRO A 255 4.63 -0.84 -20.93
CA PRO A 255 5.80 -1.73 -21.02
C PRO A 255 5.45 -3.22 -21.10
N PHE A 256 4.27 -3.61 -20.65
CA PHE A 256 3.82 -5.00 -20.71
C PHE A 256 2.41 -5.09 -21.27
N ILE A 257 2.24 -5.89 -22.33
CA ILE A 257 0.94 -6.21 -22.95
C ILE A 257 0.82 -7.71 -23.03
N GLY A 258 -0.17 -8.28 -22.33
CA GLY A 258 -0.51 -9.70 -22.36
C GLY A 258 -1.81 -9.95 -23.09
N LEU A 259 -1.84 -11.00 -23.93
CA LEU A 259 -3.06 -11.49 -24.57
C LEU A 259 -3.39 -12.88 -24.03
N LEU A 260 -4.60 -13.03 -23.52
CA LEU A 260 -5.18 -14.32 -23.14
C LEU A 260 -6.24 -14.69 -24.17
N GLY A 261 -6.04 -15.77 -24.88
CA GLY A 261 -6.95 -16.24 -25.92
C GLY A 261 -6.87 -17.76 -26.12
N PRO A 262 -7.82 -18.34 -26.84
CA PRO A 262 -7.73 -19.73 -27.17
C PRO A 262 -6.50 -19.98 -28.04
N VAL A 263 -5.84 -21.12 -27.81
CA VAL A 263 -4.71 -21.64 -28.62
C VAL A 263 -5.22 -22.12 -29.96
#